data_e536d42c0b3a6ffe5f7c3667bd55f1c3
#
_entry.id   e536d42c0b3a6ffe5f7c3667bd55f1c3
#
_cell.length_a   1.000
_cell.length_b   1.000
_cell.length_c   1.000
_cell.angle_alpha   90.00
_cell.angle_beta   90.00
_cell.angle_gamma   90.00
#
_symmetry.space_group_name_H-M   'P 1'
#
loop_
_entity.id
_entity.type
_entity.pdbx_description
1 polymer ?
#
loop_
_entity_poly.entity_id
_entity_poly.type
_entity_poly.pdbx_seq_one_letter_code
_entity_poly.pdbx_strand_id
1 'polypeptide(L)'
;ATINRLLGSNLTADEAKYALERMGCSLSIDGDILTVRPPEYRNDFLHEVDVMEDVMMGMTVEYFTPTKPHDFTIGRLTPVTLYSRKVKNLMVGMGYQEMIFNYLGSGKDYIEKMNIAGTDAGNAVIEISNPMTENFQFVRPSILPSLLAAEAVSGNAVYPHKIFEAGKVAF
;
A
#
# COMPACT_ATOMS: atom_id res chain seq x y z
N ALA A 1 12.82 15.95 -25.36
CA ALA A 1 13.01 14.48 -25.48
C ALA A 1 12.73 13.76 -24.14
N THR A 2 13.33 14.17 -23.02
CA THR A 2 13.22 13.45 -21.73
C THR A 2 11.81 13.48 -21.13
N ILE A 3 11.12 14.63 -21.19
CA ILE A 3 9.73 14.78 -20.73
C ILE A 3 8.82 13.76 -21.44
N ASN A 4 8.84 13.72 -22.75
CA ASN A 4 8.00 12.81 -23.53
C ASN A 4 8.29 11.34 -23.27
N ARG A 5 9.57 10.98 -23.04
CA ARG A 5 9.96 9.60 -22.71
C ARG A 5 9.42 9.17 -21.35
N LEU A 6 9.44 10.05 -20.35
CA LEU A 6 8.97 9.72 -19.00
C LEU A 6 7.44 9.71 -18.91
N LEU A 7 6.79 10.69 -19.54
CA LEU A 7 5.33 10.82 -19.51
C LEU A 7 4.61 9.94 -20.54
N GLY A 8 5.35 9.30 -21.46
CA GLY A 8 4.75 8.54 -22.56
C GLY A 8 3.93 9.43 -23.51
N SER A 9 4.31 10.70 -23.66
CA SER A 9 3.59 11.73 -24.42
C SER A 9 4.37 12.19 -25.65
N ASN A 10 3.75 13.04 -26.46
CA ASN A 10 4.36 13.69 -27.61
C ASN A 10 4.18 15.22 -27.53
N LEU A 11 4.40 15.80 -26.35
CA LEU A 11 4.29 17.22 -26.12
C LEU A 11 5.34 17.98 -26.92
N THR A 12 4.93 19.11 -27.51
CA THR A 12 5.83 20.13 -28.07
C THR A 12 6.48 20.93 -26.93
N ALA A 13 7.54 21.66 -27.24
CA ALA A 13 8.18 22.55 -26.27
C ALA A 13 7.22 23.64 -25.77
N ASP A 14 6.35 24.16 -26.64
CA ASP A 14 5.38 25.19 -26.29
C ASP A 14 4.26 24.65 -25.38
N GLU A 15 3.80 23.42 -25.59
CA GLU A 15 2.83 22.75 -24.68
C GLU A 15 3.43 22.50 -23.30
N ALA A 16 4.65 22.00 -23.22
CA ALA A 16 5.37 21.83 -21.97
C ALA A 16 5.61 23.17 -21.26
N LYS A 17 5.95 24.21 -22.01
CA LYS A 17 6.05 25.59 -21.52
C LYS A 17 4.73 26.05 -20.92
N TYR A 18 3.64 25.93 -21.65
CA TYR A 18 2.31 26.33 -21.21
C TYR A 18 1.91 25.61 -19.91
N ALA A 19 2.18 24.31 -19.81
CA ALA A 19 1.91 23.54 -18.61
C ALA A 19 2.68 24.09 -17.40
N LEU A 20 3.97 24.35 -17.53
CA LEU A 20 4.82 24.87 -16.46
C LEU A 20 4.46 26.32 -16.06
N GLU A 21 4.06 27.17 -17.00
CA GLU A 21 3.58 28.52 -16.71
C GLU A 21 2.30 28.49 -15.87
N ARG A 22 1.39 27.52 -16.11
CA ARG A 22 0.22 27.29 -15.26
C ARG A 22 0.57 26.88 -13.84
N MET A 23 1.72 26.22 -13.64
CA MET A 23 2.26 25.86 -12.34
C MET A 23 3.06 26.99 -11.68
N GLY A 24 3.09 28.17 -12.31
CA GLY A 24 3.76 29.36 -11.79
C GLY A 24 5.26 29.42 -12.08
N CYS A 25 5.81 28.51 -12.87
CA CYS A 25 7.20 28.51 -13.25
C CYS A 25 7.48 29.55 -14.35
N SER A 26 8.63 30.18 -14.30
CA SER A 26 9.20 30.94 -15.43
C SER A 26 10.20 30.06 -16.17
N LEU A 27 10.28 30.21 -17.49
CA LEU A 27 11.16 29.36 -18.29
C LEU A 27 11.66 30.04 -19.58
N SER A 28 12.79 29.52 -20.06
CA SER A 28 13.34 29.85 -21.39
C SER A 28 13.56 28.56 -22.18
N ILE A 29 13.42 28.66 -23.50
CA ILE A 29 13.64 27.56 -24.43
C ILE A 29 14.88 27.89 -25.26
N ASP A 30 15.84 26.97 -25.31
CA ASP A 30 16.99 27.03 -26.19
C ASP A 30 17.11 25.68 -26.93
N GLY A 31 16.62 25.66 -28.15
CA GLY A 31 16.50 24.45 -28.95
C GLY A 31 15.63 23.41 -28.25
N ASP A 32 16.20 22.25 -27.88
CA ASP A 32 15.52 21.16 -27.19
C ASP A 32 15.63 21.24 -25.64
N ILE A 33 16.26 22.27 -25.12
CA ILE A 33 16.51 22.46 -23.70
C ILE A 33 15.51 23.46 -23.13
N LEU A 34 14.78 23.03 -22.09
CA LEU A 34 13.93 23.85 -21.24
C LEU A 34 14.69 24.18 -19.95
N THR A 35 14.99 25.47 -19.76
CA THR A 35 15.50 25.94 -18.46
C THR A 35 14.35 26.48 -17.66
N VAL A 36 14.02 25.82 -16.55
CA VAL A 36 12.86 26.11 -15.71
C VAL A 36 13.31 26.73 -14.39
N ARG A 37 12.67 27.83 -14.01
CA ARG A 37 12.86 28.49 -12.73
C ARG A 37 11.53 28.44 -11.97
N PRO A 38 11.45 27.64 -10.86
CA PRO A 38 10.26 27.59 -10.02
C PRO A 38 10.06 28.91 -9.28
N PRO A 39 8.84 29.19 -8.78
CA PRO A 39 8.58 30.32 -7.90
C PRO A 39 9.40 30.22 -6.61
N GLU A 40 9.75 31.36 -6.02
CA GLU A 40 10.64 31.42 -4.84
C GLU A 40 10.05 30.76 -3.58
N TYR A 41 8.73 30.56 -3.51
CA TYR A 41 8.09 29.86 -2.40
C TYR A 41 8.12 28.33 -2.53
N ARG A 42 8.57 27.78 -3.69
CA ARG A 42 8.71 26.34 -3.91
C ARG A 42 10.14 25.86 -3.67
N ASN A 43 10.28 24.88 -2.82
CA ASN A 43 11.57 24.27 -2.47
C ASN A 43 11.60 22.75 -2.72
N ASP A 44 10.65 22.25 -3.47
CA ASP A 44 10.42 20.84 -3.77
C ASP A 44 11.10 20.35 -5.05
N PHE A 45 11.69 21.27 -5.84
CA PHE A 45 12.43 20.92 -7.05
C PHE A 45 13.84 20.45 -6.73
N LEU A 46 14.03 19.13 -6.61
CA LEU A 46 15.32 18.51 -6.30
C LEU A 46 15.96 17.85 -7.52
N HIS A 47 15.15 17.47 -8.51
CA HIS A 47 15.57 16.75 -9.70
C HIS A 47 14.72 17.14 -10.91
N GLU A 48 15.21 16.86 -12.13
CA GLU A 48 14.47 17.13 -13.37
C GLU A 48 13.10 16.42 -13.44
N VAL A 49 12.93 15.31 -12.72
CA VAL A 49 11.66 14.58 -12.65
C VAL A 49 10.56 15.41 -11.98
N ASP A 50 10.91 16.26 -11.02
CA ASP A 50 9.94 17.15 -10.35
C ASP A 50 9.35 18.17 -11.34
N VAL A 51 10.18 18.64 -12.29
CA VAL A 51 9.72 19.48 -13.40
C VAL A 51 8.77 18.72 -14.31
N MET A 52 9.01 17.42 -14.54
CA MET A 52 8.15 16.61 -15.40
C MET A 52 6.82 16.30 -14.73
N GLU A 53 6.79 16.15 -13.42
CA GLU A 53 5.56 16.06 -12.65
C GLU A 53 4.74 17.34 -12.78
N ASP A 54 5.37 18.51 -12.67
CA ASP A 54 4.71 19.79 -12.88
C ASP A 54 4.16 19.94 -14.32
N VAL A 55 4.85 19.44 -15.33
CA VAL A 55 4.30 19.38 -16.70
C VAL A 55 3.04 18.51 -16.72
N MET A 56 3.07 17.34 -16.10
CA MET A 56 1.91 16.44 -16.03
C MET A 56 0.73 17.12 -15.34
N MET A 57 0.96 17.74 -14.19
CA MET A 57 -0.06 18.46 -13.44
C MET A 57 -0.61 19.67 -14.20
N GLY A 58 0.26 20.42 -14.88
CA GLY A 58 -0.12 21.57 -15.69
C GLY A 58 -0.93 21.20 -16.93
N MET A 59 -0.69 20.03 -17.52
CA MET A 59 -1.50 19.48 -18.63
C MET A 59 -2.83 18.89 -18.14
N THR A 60 -2.99 18.61 -16.89
CA THR A 60 -4.03 17.83 -16.21
C THR A 60 -3.95 16.32 -16.48
N VAL A 61 -4.37 15.53 -15.51
CA VAL A 61 -4.29 14.06 -15.59
C VAL A 61 -5.16 13.48 -16.72
N GLU A 62 -6.26 14.14 -17.04
CA GLU A 62 -7.17 13.76 -18.14
C GLU A 62 -6.55 13.82 -19.53
N TYR A 63 -5.48 14.60 -19.70
CA TYR A 63 -4.73 14.64 -20.95
C TYR A 63 -4.04 13.30 -21.27
N PHE A 64 -3.65 12.56 -20.24
CA PHE A 64 -2.89 11.32 -20.40
C PHE A 64 -3.83 10.11 -20.44
N THR A 65 -3.91 9.47 -21.61
CA THR A 65 -4.71 8.25 -21.78
C THR A 65 -3.90 7.03 -21.33
N PRO A 66 -4.38 6.24 -20.35
CA PRO A 66 -3.71 5.03 -19.93
C PRO A 66 -3.61 4.01 -21.07
N THR A 67 -2.41 3.49 -21.30
CA THR A 67 -2.19 2.41 -22.27
C THR A 67 -1.80 1.12 -21.54
N LYS A 68 -2.37 -0.01 -21.98
CA LYS A 68 -1.98 -1.31 -21.44
C LYS A 68 -0.56 -1.65 -21.94
N PRO A 69 0.33 -2.13 -21.05
CA PRO A 69 1.60 -2.71 -21.49
C PRO A 69 1.34 -3.90 -22.42
N HIS A 70 2.15 -4.00 -23.48
CA HIS A 70 2.10 -5.13 -24.42
C HIS A 70 3.12 -6.23 -24.07
N ASP A 71 3.82 -6.09 -22.96
CA ASP A 71 4.80 -7.04 -22.50
C ASP A 71 4.13 -8.33 -21.98
N PHE A 72 4.65 -9.47 -22.39
CA PHE A 72 4.22 -10.77 -21.89
C PHE A 72 4.94 -11.07 -20.57
N THR A 73 4.24 -10.88 -19.47
CA THR A 73 4.67 -11.40 -18.18
C THR A 73 3.81 -12.60 -17.80
N ILE A 74 4.42 -13.75 -17.60
CA ILE A 74 3.72 -14.93 -17.08
C ILE A 74 3.75 -14.84 -15.55
N GLY A 75 2.74 -14.21 -14.99
CA GLY A 75 2.50 -14.23 -13.55
C GLY A 75 1.95 -15.59 -13.12
N ARG A 76 2.47 -16.11 -11.98
CA ARG A 76 1.95 -17.33 -11.35
C ARG A 76 1.71 -17.06 -9.87
N LEU A 77 0.67 -17.69 -9.35
CA LEU A 77 0.45 -17.75 -7.92
C LEU A 77 1.34 -18.81 -7.30
N THR A 78 1.84 -18.54 -6.09
CA THR A 78 2.56 -19.57 -5.34
C THR A 78 1.62 -20.70 -4.94
N PRO A 79 2.13 -21.93 -4.73
CA PRO A 79 1.31 -23.05 -4.27
C PRO A 79 0.55 -22.74 -2.98
N VAL A 80 1.18 -22.02 -2.04
CA VAL A 80 0.56 -21.58 -0.78
C VAL A 80 -0.63 -20.66 -1.04
N THR A 81 -0.49 -19.71 -1.97
CA THR A 81 -1.59 -18.80 -2.33
C THR A 81 -2.76 -19.55 -2.96
N LEU A 82 -2.47 -20.51 -3.85
CA LEU A 82 -3.50 -21.35 -4.47
C LEU A 82 -4.23 -22.19 -3.42
N TYR A 83 -3.48 -22.78 -2.49
CA TYR A 83 -4.05 -23.60 -1.42
C TYR A 83 -4.90 -22.73 -0.48
N SER A 84 -4.40 -21.56 -0.07
CA SER A 84 -5.14 -20.61 0.76
C SER A 84 -6.47 -20.20 0.12
N ARG A 85 -6.49 -19.92 -1.19
CA ARG A 85 -7.73 -19.62 -1.94
C ARG A 85 -8.73 -20.77 -1.90
N LYS A 86 -8.26 -22.01 -2.05
CA LYS A 86 -9.13 -23.20 -1.96
C LYS A 86 -9.75 -23.34 -0.57
N VAL A 87 -8.94 -23.18 0.49
CA VAL A 87 -9.42 -23.22 1.88
C VAL A 87 -10.46 -22.11 2.12
N LYS A 88 -10.19 -20.88 1.70
CA LYS A 88 -11.14 -19.78 1.81
C LYS A 88 -12.48 -20.08 1.14
N ASN A 89 -12.46 -20.58 -0.08
CA ASN A 89 -13.69 -20.95 -0.79
C ASN A 89 -14.48 -22.05 -0.07
N LEU A 90 -13.80 -23.04 0.51
CA LEU A 90 -14.44 -24.10 1.30
C LEU A 90 -15.10 -23.54 2.57
N MET A 91 -14.39 -22.66 3.29
CA MET A 91 -14.91 -22.03 4.51
C MET A 91 -16.14 -21.16 4.22
N VAL A 92 -16.08 -20.36 3.16
CA VAL A 92 -17.24 -19.57 2.71
C VAL A 92 -18.41 -20.49 2.30
N GLY A 93 -18.12 -21.57 1.58
CA GLY A 93 -19.14 -22.58 1.20
C GLY A 93 -19.80 -23.26 2.40
N MET A 94 -19.10 -23.38 3.55
CA MET A 94 -19.65 -23.88 4.82
C MET A 94 -20.38 -22.80 5.64
N GLY A 95 -20.52 -21.59 5.12
CA GLY A 95 -21.23 -20.48 5.76
C GLY A 95 -20.38 -19.72 6.81
N TYR A 96 -19.05 -19.76 6.70
CA TYR A 96 -18.16 -18.93 7.51
C TYR A 96 -17.93 -17.57 6.87
N GLN A 97 -17.85 -16.54 7.69
CA GLN A 97 -17.47 -15.19 7.28
C GLN A 97 -15.96 -15.02 7.35
N GLU A 98 -15.35 -14.61 6.24
CA GLU A 98 -13.92 -14.27 6.21
C GLU A 98 -13.66 -12.96 6.93
N MET A 99 -12.64 -12.96 7.78
CA MET A 99 -12.10 -11.80 8.47
C MET A 99 -10.66 -11.55 7.99
N ILE A 100 -10.24 -10.29 8.00
CA ILE A 100 -8.88 -9.88 7.67
C ILE A 100 -8.42 -8.90 8.74
N PHE A 101 -7.32 -9.23 9.40
CA PHE A 101 -6.75 -8.43 10.48
C PHE A 101 -5.32 -8.00 10.17
N ASN A 102 -4.85 -7.00 10.90
CA ASN A 102 -3.45 -6.59 10.84
C ASN A 102 -2.53 -7.71 11.33
N TYR A 103 -1.34 -7.78 10.74
CA TYR A 103 -0.29 -8.72 11.17
C TYR A 103 0.41 -8.28 12.45
N LEU A 104 0.28 -7.00 12.80
CA LEU A 104 0.85 -6.39 14.00
C LEU A 104 -0.23 -6.14 15.04
N GLY A 105 0.15 -6.26 16.31
CA GLY A 105 -0.72 -6.00 17.43
C GLY A 105 0.05 -5.67 18.70
N SER A 106 -0.68 -5.57 19.82
CA SER A 106 -0.11 -5.23 21.12
C SER A 106 0.34 -6.47 21.91
N GLY A 107 1.32 -6.31 22.79
CA GLY A 107 1.69 -7.35 23.76
C GLY A 107 0.53 -7.75 24.67
N LYS A 108 -0.34 -6.77 24.98
CA LYS A 108 -1.56 -7.03 25.75
C LYS A 108 -2.47 -8.05 25.05
N ASP A 109 -2.68 -7.93 23.73
CA ASP A 109 -3.58 -8.83 23.01
C ASP A 109 -2.94 -10.19 22.71
N TYR A 110 -1.66 -10.21 22.37
CA TYR A 110 -0.98 -11.41 21.93
C TYR A 110 -0.36 -12.24 23.05
N ILE A 111 0.00 -11.63 24.18
CA ILE A 111 0.71 -12.28 25.29
C ILE A 111 -0.15 -12.32 26.54
N GLU A 112 -0.61 -11.16 27.05
CA GLU A 112 -1.31 -11.08 28.33
C GLU A 112 -2.69 -11.72 28.26
N LYS A 113 -3.56 -11.30 27.34
CA LYS A 113 -4.92 -11.85 27.17
C LYS A 113 -4.92 -13.32 26.78
N MET A 114 -3.85 -13.78 26.13
CA MET A 114 -3.67 -15.18 25.78
C MET A 114 -3.07 -16.03 26.93
N ASN A 115 -2.71 -15.36 28.02
CA ASN A 115 -2.14 -16.00 29.22
C ASN A 115 -0.87 -16.82 28.95
N ILE A 116 -0.01 -16.32 28.05
CA ILE A 116 1.27 -16.97 27.70
C ILE A 116 2.49 -16.19 28.19
N ALA A 117 2.30 -15.14 28.99
CA ALA A 117 3.41 -14.38 29.58
C ALA A 117 4.32 -15.28 30.41
N GLY A 118 5.63 -15.17 30.21
CA GLY A 118 6.65 -15.96 30.91
C GLY A 118 6.76 -17.44 30.47
N THR A 119 6.03 -17.85 29.44
CA THR A 119 6.17 -19.17 28.80
C THR A 119 7.10 -19.07 27.56
N ASP A 120 7.59 -20.23 27.10
CA ASP A 120 8.39 -20.29 25.86
C ASP A 120 7.63 -19.71 24.66
N ALA A 121 6.31 -19.95 24.58
CA ALA A 121 5.46 -19.40 23.54
C ALA A 121 5.38 -17.86 23.60
N GLY A 122 5.26 -17.29 24.80
CA GLY A 122 5.25 -15.84 24.99
C GLY A 122 6.60 -15.18 24.67
N ASN A 123 7.68 -15.86 25.04
CA ASN A 123 9.05 -15.39 24.76
C ASN A 123 9.43 -15.50 23.27
N ALA A 124 8.75 -16.35 22.50
CA ALA A 124 8.97 -16.52 21.07
C ALA A 124 8.21 -15.49 20.19
N VAL A 125 7.34 -14.65 20.80
CA VAL A 125 6.61 -13.62 20.04
C VAL A 125 7.58 -12.55 19.55
N ILE A 126 7.57 -12.31 18.24
CA ILE A 126 8.50 -11.38 17.58
C ILE A 126 8.10 -9.94 17.86
N GLU A 127 9.00 -9.20 18.51
CA GLU A 127 8.85 -7.77 18.77
C GLU A 127 9.53 -6.93 17.67
N ILE A 128 8.89 -5.82 17.28
CA ILE A 128 9.45 -4.85 16.33
C ILE A 128 10.36 -3.89 17.08
N SER A 129 11.58 -3.68 16.57
CA SER A 129 12.59 -2.84 17.24
C SER A 129 12.24 -1.35 17.35
N ASN A 130 11.39 -0.84 16.44
CA ASN A 130 11.01 0.57 16.37
C ASN A 130 9.52 0.74 16.06
N PRO A 131 8.61 0.26 16.94
CA PRO A 131 7.18 0.35 16.71
C PRO A 131 6.72 1.82 16.74
N MET A 132 5.81 2.18 15.85
CA MET A 132 5.21 3.53 15.84
C MET A 132 4.26 3.75 17.04
N THR A 133 3.62 2.69 17.50
CA THR A 133 2.72 2.71 18.67
C THR A 133 2.77 1.35 19.37
N GLU A 134 2.42 1.31 20.66
CA GLU A 134 2.29 0.07 21.45
C GLU A 134 1.25 -0.89 20.88
N ASN A 135 0.27 -0.37 20.12
CA ASN A 135 -0.77 -1.19 19.50
C ASN A 135 -0.27 -2.05 18.33
N PHE A 136 0.93 -1.76 17.79
CA PHE A 136 1.53 -2.45 16.64
C PHE A 136 2.98 -2.85 16.92
N GLN A 137 3.26 -3.29 18.13
CA GLN A 137 4.60 -3.61 18.61
C GLN A 137 5.05 -5.03 18.28
N PHE A 138 4.11 -5.96 18.18
CA PHE A 138 4.41 -7.39 18.01
C PHE A 138 3.83 -7.94 16.70
N VAL A 139 4.56 -8.89 16.09
CA VAL A 139 4.04 -9.69 14.98
C VAL A 139 3.13 -10.78 15.56
N ARG A 140 1.97 -10.98 14.96
CA ARG A 140 0.99 -11.96 15.48
C ARG A 140 1.54 -13.39 15.45
N PRO A 141 1.59 -14.08 16.62
CA PRO A 141 2.00 -15.49 16.69
C PRO A 141 0.86 -16.44 16.31
N SER A 142 -0.37 -15.94 16.34
CA SER A 142 -1.60 -16.68 16.05
C SER A 142 -2.66 -15.75 15.49
N ILE A 143 -3.63 -16.32 14.79
CA ILE A 143 -4.83 -15.60 14.30
C ILE A 143 -5.90 -15.50 15.40
N LEU A 144 -5.86 -16.40 16.37
CA LEU A 144 -6.88 -16.53 17.42
C LEU A 144 -7.12 -15.24 18.21
N PRO A 145 -6.09 -14.48 18.66
CA PRO A 145 -6.34 -13.24 19.41
C PRO A 145 -7.18 -12.23 18.62
N SER A 146 -6.93 -12.11 17.33
CA SER A 146 -7.68 -11.19 16.45
C SER A 146 -9.13 -11.62 16.27
N LEU A 147 -9.39 -12.91 16.10
CA LEU A 147 -10.75 -13.46 16.03
C LEU A 147 -11.52 -13.27 17.34
N LEU A 148 -10.88 -13.50 18.49
CA LEU A 148 -11.48 -13.25 19.80
C LEU A 148 -11.77 -11.76 20.02
N ALA A 149 -10.90 -10.86 19.56
CA ALA A 149 -11.14 -9.43 19.64
C ALA A 149 -12.34 -8.99 18.78
N ALA A 150 -12.52 -9.57 17.59
CA ALA A 150 -13.70 -9.33 16.77
C ALA A 150 -14.97 -9.86 17.44
N GLU A 151 -14.91 -11.04 18.03
CA GLU A 151 -16.03 -11.64 18.76
C GLU A 151 -16.47 -10.77 19.95
N ALA A 152 -15.52 -10.20 20.68
CA ALA A 152 -15.81 -9.35 21.84
C ALA A 152 -16.67 -8.12 21.52
N VAL A 153 -16.64 -7.62 20.27
CA VAL A 153 -17.45 -6.47 19.81
C VAL A 153 -18.68 -6.87 18.99
N SER A 154 -18.88 -8.16 18.76
CA SER A 154 -19.94 -8.70 17.89
C SER A 154 -21.20 -9.12 18.67
N GLY A 155 -21.41 -8.62 19.89
CA GLY A 155 -22.50 -9.04 20.78
C GLY A 155 -23.92 -8.89 20.23
N ASN A 156 -24.12 -8.07 19.19
CA ASN A 156 -25.42 -7.89 18.52
C ASN A 156 -25.59 -8.80 17.29
N ALA A 157 -24.60 -9.60 16.93
CA ALA A 157 -24.70 -10.50 15.80
C ALA A 157 -25.52 -11.76 16.14
N VAL A 158 -26.09 -12.39 15.11
CA VAL A 158 -26.92 -13.61 15.28
C VAL A 158 -26.02 -14.82 15.48
N TYR A 159 -26.24 -15.58 16.55
CA TYR A 159 -25.53 -16.84 16.82
C TYR A 159 -26.05 -18.01 15.97
N PRO A 160 -25.17 -18.97 15.59
CA PRO A 160 -23.75 -19.06 15.93
C PRO A 160 -22.87 -18.16 15.05
N HIS A 161 -21.86 -17.51 15.63
CA HIS A 161 -20.86 -16.78 14.88
C HIS A 161 -19.86 -17.75 14.26
N LYS A 162 -19.80 -17.76 12.93
CA LYS A 162 -18.88 -18.59 12.16
C LYS A 162 -17.91 -17.66 11.43
N ILE A 163 -16.77 -17.40 12.06
CA ILE A 163 -15.73 -16.50 11.54
C ILE A 163 -14.43 -17.26 11.31
N PHE A 164 -13.64 -16.83 10.32
CA PHE A 164 -12.33 -17.40 10.04
C PHE A 164 -11.40 -16.38 9.40
N GLU A 165 -10.11 -16.63 9.45
CA GLU A 165 -9.09 -15.96 8.65
C GLU A 165 -8.11 -17.01 8.15
N ALA A 166 -7.67 -16.86 6.89
CA ALA A 166 -6.54 -17.60 6.33
C ALA A 166 -5.40 -16.61 6.08
N GLY A 167 -4.55 -16.45 7.06
CA GLY A 167 -3.46 -15.48 7.09
C GLY A 167 -2.14 -16.07 7.56
N LYS A 168 -1.08 -15.26 7.51
CA LYS A 168 0.25 -15.63 8.00
C LYS A 168 0.39 -15.32 9.48
N VAL A 169 1.21 -16.11 10.17
CA VAL A 169 1.67 -15.91 11.54
C VAL A 169 3.18 -16.11 11.56
N ALA A 170 3.85 -15.62 12.60
CA ALA A 170 5.29 -15.82 12.80
C ALA A 170 5.61 -16.01 14.29
N PHE A 171 6.54 -16.91 14.57
CA PHE A 171 7.05 -17.25 15.90
C PHE A 171 8.48 -17.79 15.80
#